data_f2aacd7faaa76bea86843417c4745231
#
_entry.id   f2aacd7faaa76bea86843417c4745231
#
_cell.length_a   1.000
_cell.length_b   1.000
_cell.length_c   1.000
_cell.angle_alpha   90.00
_cell.angle_beta   90.00
_cell.angle_gamma   90.00
#
_symmetry.space_group_name_H-M   'P 1'
#
loop_
_entity.id
_entity.type
_entity.pdbx_description
1 polymer ?
#
loop_
_entity_poly.entity_id
_entity_poly.type
_entity_poly.pdbx_seq_one_letter_code
_entity_poly.pdbx_strand_id
1 'polypeptide(L)'
;MDKNFLNLIELIEYSDGGILSKVVVKTDKANITLFFISKKTDISEHTTTKQGFIYVIEGNGIFNLKGEDVKMLPGVFIKLEKNARHSLKAEENTSFLLSLID
;
A
#
# COMPACT_ATOMS: atom_id res chain seq x y z
N MET A 1 3.24 -16.09 9.94
CA MET A 1 1.82 -16.29 10.18
C MET A 1 1.50 -17.77 10.13
N ASP A 2 0.76 -18.28 11.11
CA ASP A 2 0.55 -19.73 11.27
C ASP A 2 -0.73 -20.23 10.60
N LYS A 3 -1.60 -19.30 10.20
CA LYS A 3 -2.87 -19.65 9.56
C LYS A 3 -2.80 -19.42 8.05
N ASN A 4 -3.57 -20.21 7.31
CA ASN A 4 -3.66 -20.05 5.86
C ASN A 4 -4.63 -18.94 5.43
N PHE A 5 -5.27 -18.29 6.37
CA PHE A 5 -6.20 -17.19 6.10
C PHE A 5 -6.23 -16.19 7.23
N LEU A 6 -6.61 -14.96 6.90
CA LEU A 6 -6.85 -13.90 7.89
C LEU A 6 -7.78 -12.86 7.28
N ASN A 7 -8.38 -12.05 8.15
CA ASN A 7 -9.23 -10.95 7.72
C ASN A 7 -8.42 -9.66 7.79
N LEU A 8 -8.11 -9.07 6.64
CA LEU A 8 -7.28 -7.86 6.57
C LEU A 8 -7.93 -6.68 7.27
N ILE A 9 -9.26 -6.60 7.25
CA ILE A 9 -9.99 -5.49 7.88
C ILE A 9 -9.77 -5.49 9.39
N GLU A 10 -9.68 -6.67 10.00
CA GLU A 10 -9.43 -6.79 11.45
C GLU A 10 -8.03 -6.35 11.85
N LEU A 11 -7.11 -6.27 10.89
CA LEU A 11 -5.73 -5.86 11.17
C LEU A 11 -5.52 -4.36 11.06
N ILE A 12 -6.50 -3.61 10.57
CA ILE A 12 -6.36 -2.18 10.34
C ILE A 12 -6.05 -1.45 11.65
N GLU A 13 -4.99 -0.65 11.61
CA GLU A 13 -4.52 0.09 12.77
C GLU A 13 -3.76 1.32 12.28
N TYR A 14 -4.16 2.51 12.77
CA TYR A 14 -3.47 3.75 12.41
C TYR A 14 -2.75 4.32 13.61
N SER A 15 -1.54 4.85 13.39
CA SER A 15 -0.84 5.61 14.40
C SER A 15 -1.34 7.05 14.41
N ASP A 16 -0.93 7.81 15.41
CA ASP A 16 -1.21 9.25 15.48
C ASP A 16 -0.18 9.97 14.59
N GLY A 17 -0.43 9.91 13.30
CA GLY A 17 0.47 10.41 12.26
C GLY A 17 1.46 9.34 11.78
N GLY A 18 1.89 9.47 10.51
CA GLY A 18 2.89 8.59 9.93
C GLY A 18 2.35 7.30 9.36
N ILE A 19 3.21 6.29 9.33
CA ILE A 19 2.97 5.03 8.63
C ILE A 19 3.19 3.86 9.57
N LEU A 20 2.23 2.93 9.60
CA LEU A 20 2.41 1.60 10.18
C LEU A 20 2.35 0.57 9.08
N SER A 21 2.94 -0.59 9.30
CA SER A 21 2.84 -1.70 8.36
C SER A 21 2.84 -3.03 9.11
N LYS A 22 2.20 -4.02 8.49
CA LYS A 22 2.17 -5.40 9.00
C LYS A 22 2.47 -6.33 7.84
N VAL A 23 3.52 -7.14 7.98
CA VAL A 23 3.87 -8.14 6.97
C VAL A 23 2.85 -9.27 7.03
N VAL A 24 2.23 -9.58 5.90
CA VAL A 24 1.24 -10.65 5.79
C VAL A 24 1.90 -11.94 5.32
N VAL A 25 2.70 -11.85 4.25
CA VAL A 25 3.43 -13.00 3.69
C VAL A 25 4.82 -12.53 3.30
N LYS A 26 5.83 -13.33 3.64
CA LYS A 26 7.19 -13.07 3.18
C LYS A 26 7.85 -14.38 2.78
N THR A 27 8.23 -14.47 1.51
CA THR A 27 8.96 -15.61 0.94
C THR A 27 10.11 -15.07 0.09
N ASP A 28 10.89 -15.98 -0.50
CA ASP A 28 11.96 -15.60 -1.43
C ASP A 28 11.44 -14.84 -2.65
N LYS A 29 10.20 -15.12 -3.04
CA LYS A 29 9.60 -14.61 -4.30
C LYS A 29 8.57 -13.53 -4.08
N ALA A 30 8.01 -13.41 -2.89
CA ALA A 30 6.91 -12.50 -2.63
C ALA A 30 7.02 -11.86 -1.26
N ASN A 31 6.68 -10.58 -1.21
CA ASN A 31 6.53 -9.84 0.05
C ASN A 31 5.18 -9.12 -0.02
N ILE A 32 4.27 -9.49 0.85
CA ILE A 32 2.94 -8.91 0.89
C ILE A 32 2.77 -8.22 2.24
N THR A 33 2.58 -6.91 2.21
CA THR A 33 2.54 -6.07 3.40
C THR A 33 1.31 -5.18 3.39
N LEU A 34 0.67 -5.08 4.53
CA LEU A 34 -0.48 -4.21 4.73
C LEU A 34 0.02 -2.89 5.31
N PHE A 35 -0.27 -1.79 4.65
CA PHE A 35 0.16 -0.45 5.04
C PHE A 35 -1.01 0.37 5.57
N PHE A 36 -0.72 1.16 6.59
CA PHE A 36 -1.69 2.05 7.23
C PHE A 36 -1.09 3.46 7.24
N ILE A 37 -1.63 4.32 6.38
CA ILE A 37 -1.11 5.68 6.21
C ILE A 37 -2.07 6.63 6.92
N SER A 38 -1.59 7.31 7.92
CA SER A 38 -2.40 8.26 8.66
C SER A 38 -2.75 9.46 7.80
N LYS A 39 -3.92 10.03 8.06
CA LYS A 39 -4.40 11.26 7.42
C LYS A 39 -3.28 12.31 7.34
N LYS A 40 -3.14 12.94 6.17
CA LYS A 40 -2.18 14.00 5.87
C LYS A 40 -0.71 13.56 5.88
N THR A 41 -0.46 12.27 5.80
CA THR A 41 0.90 11.74 5.64
C THR A 41 1.19 11.59 4.15
N ASP A 42 2.37 12.03 3.75
CA ASP A 42 2.84 11.93 2.36
C ASP A 42 4.02 10.97 2.29
N ILE A 43 4.09 10.22 1.20
CA ILE A 43 5.28 9.43 0.85
C ILE A 43 5.86 10.03 -0.42
N SER A 44 7.11 10.51 -0.34
CA SER A 44 7.77 11.17 -1.46
C SER A 44 8.05 10.19 -2.60
N GLU A 45 8.33 10.76 -3.78
CA GLU A 45 8.58 9.95 -4.98
C GLU A 45 9.75 9.01 -4.80
N HIS A 46 9.55 7.77 -5.19
CA HIS A 46 10.56 6.72 -5.13
C HIS A 46 10.25 5.63 -6.15
N THR A 47 11.12 4.64 -6.25
CA THR A 47 10.96 3.50 -7.14
C THR A 47 11.18 2.20 -6.37
N THR A 48 10.75 1.09 -6.97
CA THR A 48 11.10 -0.24 -6.47
C THR A 48 11.59 -1.08 -7.65
N THR A 49 12.52 -1.98 -7.39
CA THR A 49 13.06 -2.86 -8.43
C THR A 49 12.17 -4.05 -8.70
N LYS A 50 11.12 -4.25 -7.91
CA LYS A 50 10.20 -5.38 -8.04
C LYS A 50 8.89 -4.92 -8.65
N GLN A 51 8.18 -5.87 -9.27
CA GLN A 51 6.81 -5.64 -9.71
C GLN A 51 5.91 -5.59 -8.48
N GLY A 52 4.99 -4.64 -8.45
CA GLY A 52 4.10 -4.48 -7.30
C GLY A 52 2.64 -4.42 -7.71
N PHE A 53 1.78 -4.78 -6.77
CA PHE A 53 0.33 -4.68 -6.91
C PHE A 53 -0.21 -4.07 -5.64
N ILE A 54 -1.02 -3.02 -5.79
CA ILE A 54 -1.62 -2.32 -4.66
C ILE A 54 -3.13 -2.52 -4.70
N TYR A 55 -3.70 -2.94 -3.58
CA TYR A 55 -5.15 -3.05 -3.44
C TYR A 55 -5.59 -2.19 -2.26
N VAL A 56 -6.39 -1.17 -2.52
CA VAL A 56 -6.86 -0.23 -1.49
C VAL A 56 -8.02 -0.87 -0.73
N ILE A 57 -7.89 -0.92 0.60
CA ILE A 57 -8.90 -1.51 1.46
C ILE A 57 -9.88 -0.46 1.96
N GLU A 58 -9.35 0.66 2.45
CA GLU A 58 -10.18 1.79 2.86
C GLU A 58 -9.41 3.08 2.74
N GLY A 59 -10.11 4.19 2.74
CA GLY A 59 -9.51 5.50 2.83
C GLY A 59 -9.80 6.39 1.64
N ASN A 60 -9.02 7.46 1.54
CA ASN A 60 -9.06 8.42 0.45
C ASN A 60 -7.67 9.04 0.33
N GLY A 61 -7.04 8.82 -0.80
CA GLY A 61 -5.71 9.35 -1.05
C GLY A 61 -5.45 9.50 -2.54
N ILE A 62 -4.27 10.01 -2.85
CA ILE A 62 -3.81 10.18 -4.23
C ILE A 62 -2.52 9.40 -4.39
N PHE A 63 -2.51 8.49 -5.35
CA PHE A 63 -1.31 7.75 -5.74
C PHE A 63 -0.84 8.30 -7.08
N ASN A 64 0.34 8.91 -7.10
CA ASN A 64 0.89 9.42 -8.34
C ASN A 64 1.79 8.36 -8.95
N LEU A 65 1.46 7.93 -10.16
CA LEU A 65 2.20 6.91 -10.90
C LEU A 65 2.70 7.49 -12.20
N LYS A 66 3.99 7.67 -12.33
CA LYS A 66 4.63 8.24 -13.53
C LYS A 66 4.02 9.58 -13.93
N GLY A 67 3.67 10.41 -12.96
CA GLY A 67 3.08 11.72 -13.21
C GLY A 67 1.56 11.73 -13.32
N GLU A 68 0.91 10.57 -13.26
CA GLU A 68 -0.55 10.47 -13.33
C GLU A 68 -1.14 10.20 -11.95
N ASP A 69 -2.14 10.99 -11.56
CA ASP A 69 -2.82 10.79 -10.28
C ASP A 69 -3.88 9.71 -10.36
N VAL A 70 -3.82 8.77 -9.42
CA VAL A 70 -4.81 7.71 -9.27
C VAL A 70 -5.46 7.87 -7.90
N LYS A 71 -6.79 7.92 -7.88
CA LYS A 71 -7.54 8.07 -6.64
C LYS A 71 -7.53 6.75 -5.87
N MET A 72 -7.09 6.80 -4.60
CA MET A 72 -7.06 5.62 -3.73
C MET A 72 -8.34 5.55 -2.92
N LEU A 73 -9.34 4.88 -3.48
CA LEU A 73 -10.62 4.61 -2.81
C LEU A 73 -10.76 3.10 -2.60
N PRO A 74 -11.64 2.66 -1.67
CA PRO A 74 -11.82 1.23 -1.42
C PRO A 74 -12.09 0.45 -2.70
N GLY A 75 -11.33 -0.63 -2.92
CA GLY A 75 -11.46 -1.49 -4.09
C GLY A 75 -10.58 -1.11 -5.27
N VAL A 76 -9.89 0.03 -5.23
CA VAL A 76 -8.98 0.41 -6.32
C VAL A 76 -7.76 -0.50 -6.34
N PHE A 77 -7.40 -0.98 -7.52
CA PHE A 77 -6.25 -1.84 -7.74
C PHE A 77 -5.26 -1.10 -8.64
N ILE A 78 -4.00 -1.06 -8.23
CA ILE A 78 -2.95 -0.37 -8.98
C ILE A 78 -1.83 -1.35 -9.30
N LYS A 79 -1.47 -1.44 -10.58
CA LYS A 79 -0.32 -2.23 -11.02
C LYS A 79 0.90 -1.32 -11.05
N LEU A 80 1.96 -1.72 -10.35
CA LEU A 80 3.19 -0.97 -10.24
C LEU A 80 4.30 -1.73 -10.96
N GLU A 81 4.71 -1.23 -12.11
CA GLU A 81 5.79 -1.85 -12.89
C GLU A 81 7.13 -1.60 -12.22
N LYS A 82 8.10 -2.46 -12.52
CA LYS A 82 9.47 -2.31 -12.02
C LYS A 82 10.00 -0.93 -12.36
N ASN A 83 10.63 -0.28 -11.40
CA ASN A 83 11.29 1.02 -11.54
C ASN A 83 10.35 2.19 -11.90
N ALA A 84 9.04 2.01 -11.83
CA ALA A 84 8.11 3.10 -12.05
C ALA A 84 8.17 4.08 -10.87
N ARG A 85 8.23 5.37 -11.19
CA ARG A 85 8.22 6.42 -10.16
C ARG A 85 6.83 6.57 -9.59
N HIS A 86 6.75 6.64 -8.28
CA HIS A 86 5.46 6.76 -7.60
C HIS A 86 5.60 7.48 -6.27
N SER A 87 4.52 8.13 -5.88
CA SER A 87 4.38 8.83 -4.61
C SER A 87 2.94 8.72 -4.15
N LEU A 88 2.67 9.15 -2.92
CA LEU A 88 1.33 8.99 -2.38
C LEU A 88 1.05 10.06 -1.33
N LYS A 89 -0.20 10.52 -1.28
CA LYS A 89 -0.71 11.43 -0.25
C LYS A 89 -1.98 10.84 0.33
N ALA A 90 -2.02 10.67 1.64
CA ALA A 90 -3.24 10.23 2.32
C ALA A 90 -4.06 11.46 2.73
N GLU A 91 -5.23 11.62 2.14
CA GLU A 91 -6.14 12.70 2.51
C GLU A 91 -6.93 12.34 3.77
N GLU A 92 -7.26 11.06 3.90
CA GLU A 92 -7.84 10.47 5.11
C GLU A 92 -6.98 9.26 5.49
N ASN A 93 -7.25 8.65 6.64
CA ASN A 93 -6.59 7.40 7.00
C ASN A 93 -6.82 6.39 5.88
N THR A 94 -5.75 5.86 5.30
CA THR A 94 -5.81 5.01 4.11
C THR A 94 -5.00 3.74 4.34
N SER A 95 -5.63 2.60 4.09
CA SER A 95 -4.94 1.31 4.18
C SER A 95 -4.98 0.60 2.84
N PHE A 96 -3.87 -0.05 2.53
CA PHE A 96 -3.75 -0.81 1.29
C PHE A 96 -2.79 -1.97 1.47
N LEU A 97 -3.01 -2.98 0.64
CA LEU A 97 -2.14 -4.16 0.57
C LEU A 97 -1.17 -3.96 -0.58
N LEU A 98 0.12 -4.10 -0.29
CA LEU A 98 1.17 -4.04 -1.31
C LEU A 98 1.79 -5.42 -1.46
N SER A 99 1.71 -5.98 -2.67
CA SER A 99 2.34 -7.24 -3.02
C SER A 99 3.53 -6.95 -3.93
N LEU A 100 4.72 -7.28 -3.48
CA LEU A 100 5.94 -7.18 -4.29
C LEU A 100 6.34 -8.58 -4.71
N ILE A 101 6.51 -8.77 -6.00
CA ILE A 101 6.77 -10.07 -6.61
C ILE A 101 8.09 -10.02 -7.37
N ASP A 102 8.88 -11.04 -7.17
CA ASP A 102 10.14 -11.23 -7.91
C ASP A 102 9.89 -11.93 -9.23
#